data_9608e46c1502f11758c9d465e43bd61e
#
_entry.id   9608e46c1502f11758c9d465e43bd61e
#
_cell.length_a   1.000
_cell.length_b   1.000
_cell.length_c   1.000
_cell.angle_alpha   90.00
_cell.angle_beta   90.00
_cell.angle_gamma   90.00
#
_symmetry.space_group_name_H-M   'P 1'
#
loop_
_entity.id
_entity.type
_entity.pdbx_description
1 polymer ?
#
loop_
_entity_poly.entity_id
_entity_poly.type
_entity_poly.pdbx_seq_one_letter_code
_entity_poly.pdbx_strand_id
1 'polypeptide(L)'
;MIISNEIIDALISQARQDAPNETCGYLLGISGEEGDVVTENYWMENIDHSPEHFSFAPKDQFAALKYTRSKGLKILANWHSHPASPSRPSQEDLRLANDPTIRYAILSLHEGVHLNSFKILNGEVVDKEVHL
;
A
#
# COMPACT_ATOMS: atom_id res chain seq x y z
N MET A 1 10.78 -0.45 6.96
CA MET A 1 10.60 0.16 5.62
C MET A 1 10.63 1.67 5.77
N ILE A 2 11.47 2.32 5.00
CA ILE A 2 11.64 3.78 5.07
C ILE A 2 10.82 4.41 3.95
N ILE A 3 9.98 5.39 4.30
CA ILE A 3 9.15 6.14 3.34
C ILE A 3 9.39 7.62 3.58
N SER A 4 9.86 8.35 2.56
CA SER A 4 10.11 9.78 2.68
C SER A 4 8.81 10.57 2.84
N ASN A 5 8.91 11.77 3.44
CA ASN A 5 7.76 12.67 3.56
C ASN A 5 7.17 13.04 2.20
N GLU A 6 8.00 13.18 1.19
CA GLU A 6 7.56 13.48 -0.18
C GLU A 6 6.64 12.38 -0.73
N ILE A 7 7.02 11.11 -0.52
CA ILE A 7 6.19 9.99 -0.96
C ILE A 7 4.91 9.91 -0.12
N ILE A 8 5.01 10.10 1.20
CA ILE A 8 3.83 10.11 2.08
C ILE A 8 2.84 11.20 1.63
N ASP A 9 3.33 12.39 1.30
CA ASP A 9 2.47 13.48 0.82
C ASP A 9 1.76 13.10 -0.48
N ALA A 10 2.44 12.40 -1.38
CA ALA A 10 1.84 11.90 -2.62
C ALA A 10 0.74 10.88 -2.34
N LEU A 11 0.95 9.96 -1.38
CA LEU A 11 -0.08 9.00 -0.97
C LEU A 11 -1.30 9.71 -0.37
N ILE A 12 -1.08 10.70 0.47
CA ILE A 12 -2.17 11.49 1.08
C ILE A 12 -2.98 12.21 0.00
N SER A 13 -2.31 12.85 -0.95
CA SER A 13 -2.95 13.54 -2.06
C SER A 13 -3.80 12.59 -2.89
N GLN A 14 -3.26 11.41 -3.22
CA GLN A 14 -3.98 10.39 -3.97
C GLN A 14 -5.20 9.87 -3.21
N ALA A 15 -5.04 9.60 -1.92
CA ALA A 15 -6.14 9.11 -1.09
C ALA A 15 -7.28 10.12 -0.99
N ARG A 16 -6.96 11.41 -0.86
CA ARG A 16 -7.95 12.48 -0.82
C ARG A 16 -8.66 12.66 -2.15
N GLN A 17 -7.92 12.52 -3.26
CA GLN A 17 -8.48 12.65 -4.60
C GLN A 17 -9.49 11.53 -4.88
N ASP A 18 -9.21 10.30 -4.46
CA ASP A 18 -10.06 9.14 -4.73
C ASP A 18 -11.19 8.97 -3.69
N ALA A 19 -11.10 9.64 -2.55
CA ALA A 19 -12.15 9.55 -1.53
C ALA A 19 -13.52 9.96 -2.12
N PRO A 20 -14.62 9.31 -1.75
CA PRO A 20 -14.77 8.32 -0.67
C PRO A 20 -14.35 6.88 -1.01
N ASN A 21 -13.84 6.64 -2.21
CA ASN A 21 -13.37 5.32 -2.62
C ASN A 21 -11.96 5.06 -2.10
N GLU A 22 -11.64 3.79 -1.87
CA GLU A 22 -10.27 3.40 -1.57
C GLU A 22 -9.38 3.63 -2.78
N THR A 23 -8.19 4.17 -2.54
CA THR A 23 -7.12 4.21 -3.53
C THR A 23 -6.13 3.09 -3.25
N CYS A 24 -5.35 2.70 -4.24
CA CYS A 24 -4.46 1.55 -4.10
C CYS A 24 -3.26 1.63 -5.04
N GLY A 25 -2.29 0.77 -4.81
CA GLY A 25 -1.11 0.68 -5.64
C GLY A 25 0.00 -0.13 -4.99
N TYR A 26 1.18 -0.03 -5.57
CA TYR A 26 2.40 -0.62 -5.01
C TYR A 26 3.36 0.46 -4.55
N LEU A 27 4.09 0.18 -3.49
CA LEU A 27 5.28 0.94 -3.11
C LEU A 27 6.49 0.17 -3.61
N LEU A 28 7.27 0.82 -4.46
CA LEU A 28 8.45 0.23 -5.10
C LEU A 28 9.71 0.80 -4.46
N GLY A 29 10.77 0.01 -4.45
CA GLY A 29 12.02 0.49 -3.91
C GLY A 29 13.13 -0.54 -3.94
N ILE A 30 14.09 -0.34 -3.06
CA ILE A 30 15.29 -1.16 -2.96
C ILE A 30 15.41 -1.74 -1.55
N SER A 31 15.98 -2.93 -1.47
CA SER A 31 16.35 -3.56 -0.20
C SER A 31 17.84 -3.40 0.01
N GLY A 32 18.23 -2.82 1.15
CA GLY A 32 19.62 -2.60 1.50
C GLY A 32 19.96 -3.13 2.89
N GLU A 33 21.21 -2.96 3.31
CA GLU A 33 21.67 -3.40 4.63
C GLU A 33 20.92 -2.73 5.77
N GLU A 34 20.47 -1.49 5.57
CA GLU A 34 19.72 -0.72 6.56
C GLU A 34 18.21 -0.89 6.45
N GLY A 35 17.76 -1.82 5.62
CA GLY A 35 16.36 -2.13 5.41
C GLY A 35 15.84 -1.69 4.04
N ASP A 36 14.54 -1.75 3.90
CA ASP A 36 13.85 -1.41 2.66
C ASP A 36 13.62 0.10 2.57
N VAL A 37 13.88 0.67 1.39
CA VAL A 37 13.67 2.10 1.12
C VAL A 37 12.71 2.24 -0.05
N VAL A 38 11.57 2.86 0.18
CA VAL A 38 10.59 3.17 -0.87
C VAL A 38 11.11 4.34 -1.71
N THR A 39 11.17 4.16 -3.01
CA THR A 39 11.62 5.19 -3.96
C THR A 39 10.50 5.69 -4.87
N GLU A 40 9.47 4.90 -5.09
CA GLU A 40 8.37 5.26 -5.97
C GLU A 40 7.03 4.74 -5.44
N ASN A 41 5.98 5.54 -5.65
CA ASN A 41 4.59 5.13 -5.52
C ASN A 41 4.07 4.79 -6.92
N TYR A 42 3.62 3.56 -7.12
CA TYR A 42 3.00 3.12 -8.36
C TYR A 42 1.49 3.00 -8.15
N TRP A 43 0.77 4.03 -8.51
CA TRP A 43 -0.69 4.06 -8.38
C TRP A 43 -1.35 3.11 -9.39
N MET A 44 -2.41 2.42 -8.96
CA MET A 44 -3.28 1.64 -9.83
C MET A 44 -4.73 1.98 -9.57
N GLU A 45 -5.55 1.92 -10.60
CA GLU A 45 -6.98 2.15 -10.46
C GLU A 45 -7.60 1.06 -9.58
N ASN A 46 -8.44 1.48 -8.63
CA ASN A 46 -9.31 0.58 -7.90
C ASN A 46 -10.52 0.26 -8.77
N ILE A 47 -10.53 -0.91 -9.40
CA ILE A 47 -11.62 -1.28 -10.33
C ILE A 47 -12.93 -1.61 -9.62
N ASP A 48 -12.92 -1.77 -8.31
CA ASP A 48 -14.12 -1.99 -7.52
C ASP A 48 -14.89 -0.68 -7.26
N HIS A 49 -14.23 0.47 -7.41
CA HIS A 49 -14.81 1.79 -7.17
C HIS A 49 -15.57 1.85 -5.84
N SER A 50 -14.98 1.29 -4.79
CA SER A 50 -15.64 1.06 -3.51
C SER A 50 -14.94 1.82 -2.37
N PRO A 51 -15.70 2.30 -1.36
CA PRO A 51 -15.11 2.88 -0.15
C PRO A 51 -14.61 1.82 0.84
N GLU A 52 -14.85 0.53 0.60
CA GLU A 52 -14.52 -0.57 1.53
C GLU A 52 -13.68 -1.68 0.91
N HIS A 53 -13.55 -1.71 -0.41
CA HIS A 53 -12.85 -2.77 -1.14
C HIS A 53 -11.96 -2.18 -2.22
N PHE A 54 -10.93 -2.94 -2.58
CA PHE A 54 -10.14 -2.59 -3.75
C PHE A 54 -9.69 -3.85 -4.49
N SER A 55 -9.51 -3.70 -5.80
CA SER A 55 -8.92 -4.71 -6.66
C SER A 55 -8.13 -4.02 -7.77
N PHE A 56 -7.04 -4.64 -8.20
CA PHE A 56 -6.27 -4.19 -9.35
C PHE A 56 -6.79 -4.88 -10.62
N ALA A 57 -6.84 -4.17 -11.73
CA ALA A 57 -7.04 -4.82 -13.02
C ALA A 57 -5.82 -5.71 -13.32
N PRO A 58 -6.00 -6.95 -13.79
CA PRO A 58 -4.86 -7.83 -14.12
C PRO A 58 -3.85 -7.21 -15.07
N LYS A 59 -4.30 -6.45 -16.07
CA LYS A 59 -3.42 -5.75 -17.01
C LYS A 59 -2.55 -4.69 -16.33
N ASP A 60 -3.11 -3.97 -15.35
CA ASP A 60 -2.39 -2.93 -14.61
C ASP A 60 -1.36 -3.56 -13.67
N GLN A 61 -1.73 -4.66 -13.03
CA GLN A 61 -0.84 -5.43 -12.17
C GLN A 61 0.35 -5.98 -12.98
N PHE A 62 0.09 -6.52 -14.16
CA PHE A 62 1.13 -7.01 -15.06
C PHE A 62 2.06 -5.88 -15.51
N ALA A 63 1.49 -4.72 -15.86
CA ALA A 63 2.27 -3.54 -16.25
C ALA A 63 3.16 -3.06 -15.10
N ALA A 64 2.65 -3.08 -13.87
CA ALA A 64 3.42 -2.72 -12.68
C ALA A 64 4.62 -3.65 -12.46
N LEU A 65 4.43 -4.96 -12.65
CA LEU A 65 5.51 -5.94 -12.54
C LEU A 65 6.60 -5.69 -13.59
N LYS A 66 6.22 -5.43 -14.83
CA LYS A 66 7.16 -5.11 -15.92
C LYS A 66 7.93 -3.82 -15.62
N TYR A 67 7.22 -2.78 -15.20
CA TYR A 67 7.83 -1.50 -14.84
C TYR A 67 8.86 -1.68 -13.71
N THR A 68 8.46 -2.37 -12.64
CA THR A 68 9.32 -2.61 -11.48
C THR A 68 10.60 -3.32 -11.90
N ARG A 69 10.48 -4.37 -12.71
CA ARG A 69 11.61 -5.13 -13.20
C ARG A 69 12.51 -4.26 -14.10
N SER A 70 11.93 -3.47 -14.99
CA SER A 70 12.70 -2.61 -15.91
C SER A 70 13.51 -1.55 -15.18
N LYS A 71 13.08 -1.13 -13.99
CA LYS A 71 13.79 -0.13 -13.16
C LYS A 71 14.76 -0.76 -12.18
N GLY A 72 14.85 -2.09 -12.13
CA GLY A 72 15.70 -2.77 -11.13
C GLY A 72 15.18 -2.60 -9.71
N LEU A 73 13.89 -2.34 -9.54
CA LEU A 73 13.26 -2.15 -8.24
C LEU A 73 12.56 -3.43 -7.78
N LYS A 74 12.07 -3.40 -6.54
CA LYS A 74 11.25 -4.44 -5.95
C LYS A 74 9.91 -3.87 -5.52
N ILE A 75 8.88 -4.71 -5.51
CA ILE A 75 7.64 -4.37 -4.83
C ILE A 75 7.88 -4.59 -3.33
N LEU A 76 7.87 -3.51 -2.56
CA LEU A 76 8.09 -3.55 -1.12
C LEU A 76 6.78 -3.65 -0.35
N ALA A 77 5.72 -3.06 -0.88
CA ALA A 77 4.41 -3.07 -0.25
C ALA A 77 3.29 -2.98 -1.28
N ASN A 78 2.17 -3.59 -0.90
CA ASN A 78 0.86 -3.34 -1.48
C ASN A 78 0.20 -2.30 -0.55
N TRP A 79 -0.24 -1.16 -1.08
CA TRP A 79 -0.84 -0.12 -0.26
C TRP A 79 -2.25 0.21 -0.71
N HIS A 80 -3.08 0.59 0.25
CA HIS A 80 -4.40 1.12 -0.01
C HIS A 80 -4.80 2.11 1.07
N SER A 81 -5.87 2.88 0.80
CA SER A 81 -6.40 3.82 1.78
C SER A 81 -7.64 3.27 2.47
N HIS A 82 -7.82 3.73 3.72
CA HIS A 82 -9.06 3.59 4.48
C HIS A 82 -9.64 5.00 4.63
N PRO A 83 -10.59 5.44 3.76
CA PRO A 83 -11.11 6.81 3.83
C PRO A 83 -11.85 7.13 5.12
N ALA A 84 -12.51 6.12 5.72
CA ALA A 84 -13.39 6.33 6.88
C ALA A 84 -13.16 5.33 8.02
N SER A 85 -12.02 4.64 8.03
CA SER A 85 -11.68 3.66 9.08
C SER A 85 -10.21 3.78 9.48
N PRO A 86 -9.82 3.22 10.65
CA PRO A 86 -8.44 3.32 11.13
C PRO A 86 -7.42 2.64 10.22
N SER A 87 -6.12 3.04 10.39
CA SER A 87 -4.99 2.43 9.68
C SER A 87 -4.62 1.09 10.30
N ARG A 88 -5.44 0.10 10.02
CA ARG A 88 -5.22 -1.31 10.39
C ARG A 88 -5.96 -2.20 9.41
N PRO A 89 -5.49 -3.44 9.18
CA PRO A 89 -6.15 -4.36 8.26
C PRO A 89 -7.58 -4.67 8.68
N SER A 90 -8.51 -4.63 7.71
CA SER A 90 -9.86 -5.17 7.89
C SER A 90 -9.80 -6.71 7.87
N GLN A 91 -10.91 -7.37 8.21
CA GLN A 91 -11.00 -8.83 8.10
C GLN A 91 -10.73 -9.29 6.64
N GLU A 92 -11.25 -8.55 5.67
CA GLU A 92 -11.01 -8.83 4.26
C GLU A 92 -9.54 -8.63 3.89
N ASP A 93 -8.92 -7.54 4.36
CA ASP A 93 -7.51 -7.28 4.13
C ASP A 93 -6.65 -8.44 4.62
N LEU A 94 -6.93 -8.96 5.81
CA LEU A 94 -6.20 -10.11 6.37
C LEU A 94 -6.39 -11.36 5.54
N ARG A 95 -7.60 -11.61 5.07
CA ARG A 95 -7.91 -12.79 4.25
C ARG A 95 -7.24 -12.74 2.89
N LEU A 96 -7.14 -11.54 2.28
CA LEU A 96 -6.60 -11.37 0.94
C LEU A 96 -5.10 -11.12 0.91
N ALA A 97 -4.45 -10.98 2.06
CA ALA A 97 -3.00 -10.79 2.16
C ALA A 97 -2.26 -12.11 1.91
N ASN A 98 -1.97 -12.39 0.65
CA ASN A 98 -1.43 -13.69 0.21
C ASN A 98 0.10 -13.73 0.12
N ASP A 99 0.77 -12.58 0.18
CA ASP A 99 2.22 -12.52 0.00
C ASP A 99 2.90 -12.12 1.32
N PRO A 100 3.51 -13.08 2.04
CA PRO A 100 4.20 -12.77 3.29
C PRO A 100 5.55 -12.07 3.09
N THR A 101 6.03 -11.93 1.86
CA THR A 101 7.33 -11.33 1.56
C THR A 101 7.26 -9.82 1.41
N ILE A 102 6.08 -9.24 1.24
CA ILE A 102 5.87 -7.79 1.15
C ILE A 102 5.09 -7.28 2.35
N ARG A 103 5.11 -5.95 2.52
CA ARG A 103 4.29 -5.30 3.54
C ARG A 103 2.95 -4.88 2.94
N TYR A 104 1.98 -4.67 3.82
CA TYR A 104 0.66 -4.12 3.48
C TYR A 104 0.53 -2.78 4.18
N ALA A 105 0.57 -1.69 3.41
CA ALA A 105 0.53 -0.34 3.94
C ALA A 105 -0.88 0.23 3.82
N ILE A 106 -1.37 0.84 4.88
CA ILE A 106 -2.73 1.38 4.96
C ILE A 106 -2.67 2.83 5.37
N LEU A 107 -3.13 3.72 4.49
CA LEU A 107 -3.26 5.14 4.75
C LEU A 107 -4.70 5.45 5.17
N SER A 108 -4.87 5.87 6.42
CA SER A 108 -6.19 6.26 6.93
C SER A 108 -6.36 7.77 6.89
N LEU A 109 -7.57 8.19 6.50
CA LEU A 109 -8.01 9.58 6.60
C LEU A 109 -8.98 9.78 7.78
N HIS A 110 -9.19 8.75 8.59
CA HIS A 110 -10.10 8.76 9.73
C HIS A 110 -9.41 9.33 10.97
N GLU A 111 -10.00 10.36 11.55
CA GLU A 111 -9.49 11.03 12.76
C GLU A 111 -8.02 11.47 12.61
N GLY A 112 -7.74 12.24 11.55
CA GLY A 112 -6.39 12.62 11.16
C GLY A 112 -5.84 11.68 10.10
N VAL A 113 -4.59 11.90 9.72
CA VAL A 113 -3.92 11.08 8.71
C VAL A 113 -2.93 10.14 9.40
N HIS A 114 -3.07 8.85 9.14
CA HIS A 114 -2.22 7.81 9.72
C HIS A 114 -1.74 6.85 8.65
N LEU A 115 -0.48 6.46 8.70
CA LEU A 115 0.09 5.48 7.78
C LEU A 115 0.86 4.43 8.57
N ASN A 116 0.38 3.21 8.52
CA ASN A 116 1.06 2.05 9.11
C ASN A 116 1.27 0.99 8.04
N SER A 117 2.30 0.19 8.19
CA SER A 117 2.50 -0.98 7.35
C SER A 117 2.61 -2.24 8.20
N PHE A 118 2.17 -3.35 7.64
CA PHE A 118 2.01 -4.61 8.35
C PHE A 118 2.61 -5.76 7.57
N LYS A 119 3.23 -6.69 8.26
CA LYS A 119 3.50 -8.03 7.72
C LYS A 119 2.38 -8.94 8.17
N ILE A 120 1.85 -9.71 7.23
CA ILE A 120 0.70 -10.59 7.47
C ILE A 120 1.08 -11.99 7.03
N LEU A 121 0.88 -12.96 7.93
CA LEU A 121 1.16 -14.37 7.70
C LEU A 121 -0.04 -15.19 8.15
N ASN A 122 -0.58 -16.00 7.23
CA ASN A 122 -1.75 -16.86 7.49
C ASN A 122 -2.94 -16.08 8.09
N GLY A 123 -3.19 -14.88 7.56
CA GLY A 123 -4.30 -14.04 8.02
C GLY A 123 -4.08 -13.32 9.34
N GLU A 124 -2.84 -13.33 9.86
CA GLU A 124 -2.51 -12.67 11.13
C GLU A 124 -1.40 -11.64 10.94
N VAL A 125 -1.53 -10.50 11.63
CA VAL A 125 -0.48 -9.49 11.67
C VAL A 125 0.67 -10.00 12.55
N VAL A 126 1.87 -10.10 11.96
CA VAL A 126 3.07 -10.55 12.68
C VAL A 126 4.08 -9.44 12.90
N ASP A 127 3.93 -8.29 12.25
CA ASP A 127 4.76 -7.10 12.44
C ASP A 127 4.02 -5.85 12.00
N LYS A 128 4.30 -4.73 12.66
CA LYS A 128 3.72 -3.42 12.35
C LYS A 128 4.80 -2.35 12.44
N GLU A 129 4.81 -1.46 11.43
CA GLU A 129 5.61 -0.24 11.45
C GLU A 129 4.70 0.99 11.32
N VAL A 130 4.99 2.02 12.11
CA VAL A 130 4.29 3.31 12.06
C VAL A 130 5.11 4.28 11.22
N HIS A 131 4.50 4.88 10.20
CA HIS A 131 5.16 5.84 9.30
C HIS A 131 4.63 7.26 9.47
N LEU A 132 3.40 7.38 9.92
CA LEU A 132 2.77 8.69 10.17
C LEU A 132 1.64 8.58 11.20
#